data_ed1a08410c2c4fe6bf2c98a483570013
#
_entry.id   ed1a08410c2c4fe6bf2c98a483570013
#
_cell.length_a   1.000
_cell.length_b   1.000
_cell.length_c   1.000
_cell.angle_alpha   90.00
_cell.angle_beta   90.00
_cell.angle_gamma   90.00
#
_symmetry.space_group_name_H-M   'P 1'
#
loop_
_entity.id
_entity.type
_entity.pdbx_description
1 polymer ?
#
loop_
_entity_poly.entity_id
_entity_poly.type
_entity_poly.pdbx_seq_one_letter_code
_entity_poly.pdbx_strand_id
1 'polypeptide(L)'
;YQGKQLELAPLSAALLATPKFKKELSEEEASWLNKELTAAGDWLGLLAAYQQASEQNQGMKKRLNDYDQDKLNAVYLLSIHASKGLGKKNIFIKGVYQDALPNHHTVKKAECDLKKAKEEAAPPTTMEEQRRLMYVAITRAKENLYVTYPKTVNNKATEPSPFLKEAGLPLKEEQKK
;
A
#
# COMPACT_ATOMS: atom_id res chain seq x y z
N TYR A 1 30.49 38.96 -5.58
CA TYR A 1 29.27 38.72 -6.35
C TYR A 1 28.15 39.56 -5.77
N GLN A 2 28.08 40.82 -6.18
CA GLN A 2 26.96 41.69 -5.82
C GLN A 2 25.91 41.64 -6.93
N GLY A 3 24.70 41.18 -6.61
CA GLY A 3 23.46 41.66 -7.21
C GLY A 3 22.96 41.07 -8.51
N LYS A 4 23.46 39.94 -9.00
CA LYS A 4 22.74 39.19 -10.03
C LYS A 4 21.95 38.07 -9.39
N GLN A 5 20.63 38.20 -9.39
CA GLN A 5 19.73 37.09 -9.11
C GLN A 5 20.03 35.98 -10.12
N LEU A 6 20.57 34.85 -9.65
CA LEU A 6 20.81 33.69 -10.48
C LEU A 6 19.45 33.07 -10.80
N GLU A 7 19.03 33.20 -12.05
CA GLU A 7 17.83 32.54 -12.54
C GLU A 7 18.07 31.02 -12.54
N LEU A 8 17.19 30.26 -11.88
CA LEU A 8 17.30 28.81 -11.78
C LEU A 8 17.01 28.09 -13.10
N ALA A 9 16.16 28.66 -13.96
CA ALA A 9 15.78 28.04 -15.23
C ALA A 9 16.97 27.74 -16.18
N PRO A 10 17.89 28.69 -16.46
CA PRO A 10 19.06 28.37 -17.28
C PRO A 10 20.05 27.44 -16.58
N LEU A 11 20.13 27.50 -15.25
CA LEU A 11 20.99 26.60 -14.48
C LEU A 11 20.45 25.15 -14.49
N SER A 12 19.13 24.98 -14.35
CA SER A 12 18.51 23.65 -14.41
C SER A 12 18.72 23.00 -15.76
N ALA A 13 18.55 23.74 -16.85
CA ALA A 13 18.79 23.26 -18.19
C ALA A 13 20.25 22.84 -18.39
N ALA A 14 21.22 23.63 -17.89
CA ALA A 14 22.62 23.33 -17.94
C ALA A 14 23.02 22.09 -17.13
N LEU A 15 22.48 21.94 -15.91
CA LEU A 15 22.72 20.78 -15.06
C LEU A 15 22.16 19.50 -15.67
N LEU A 16 20.91 19.52 -16.14
CA LEU A 16 20.26 18.37 -16.77
C LEU A 16 20.90 18.00 -18.12
N ALA A 17 21.56 18.93 -18.77
CA ALA A 17 22.33 18.68 -20.00
C ALA A 17 23.67 17.99 -19.75
N THR A 18 24.19 17.98 -18.52
CA THR A 18 25.50 17.36 -18.23
C THR A 18 25.45 15.84 -18.37
N PRO A 19 26.50 15.22 -18.92
CA PRO A 19 26.52 13.76 -19.13
C PRO A 19 26.35 12.95 -17.85
N LYS A 20 26.80 13.48 -16.71
CA LYS A 20 26.69 12.83 -15.39
C LYS A 20 25.24 12.72 -14.96
N PHE A 21 24.48 13.81 -14.99
CA PHE A 21 23.07 13.81 -14.62
C PHE A 21 22.21 12.99 -15.58
N LYS A 22 22.47 13.04 -16.88
CA LYS A 22 21.78 12.20 -17.88
C LYS A 22 21.98 10.70 -17.65
N LYS A 23 23.09 10.30 -17.04
CA LYS A 23 23.37 8.90 -16.76
C LYS A 23 22.79 8.42 -15.42
N GLU A 24 22.65 9.31 -14.44
CA GLU A 24 22.27 8.97 -13.07
C GLU A 24 20.79 9.19 -12.79
N LEU A 25 20.08 10.05 -13.55
CA LEU A 25 18.66 10.34 -13.38
C LEU A 25 17.82 9.66 -14.48
N SER A 26 16.71 9.06 -14.07
CA SER A 26 15.68 8.63 -15.01
C SER A 26 14.97 9.85 -15.65
N GLU A 27 14.26 9.63 -16.76
CA GLU A 27 13.50 10.70 -17.42
C GLU A 27 12.42 11.30 -16.49
N GLU A 28 11.80 10.49 -15.66
CA GLU A 28 10.80 10.92 -14.68
C GLU A 28 11.41 11.81 -13.59
N GLU A 29 12.57 11.42 -13.05
CA GLU A 29 13.29 12.21 -12.05
C GLU A 29 13.81 13.53 -12.61
N ALA A 30 14.32 13.53 -13.83
CA ALA A 30 14.75 14.75 -14.52
C ALA A 30 13.57 15.70 -14.78
N SER A 31 12.42 15.18 -15.21
CA SER A 31 11.20 15.96 -15.42
C SER A 31 10.68 16.54 -14.12
N TRP A 32 10.64 15.75 -13.05
CA TRP A 32 10.24 16.20 -11.73
C TRP A 32 11.18 17.31 -11.23
N LEU A 33 12.49 17.09 -11.28
CA LEU A 33 13.49 18.07 -10.86
C LEU A 33 13.35 19.40 -11.61
N ASN A 34 13.15 19.35 -12.93
CA ASN A 34 12.96 20.55 -13.74
C ASN A 34 11.68 21.31 -13.33
N LYS A 35 10.59 20.59 -13.03
CA LYS A 35 9.35 21.17 -12.54
C LYS A 35 9.54 21.88 -11.21
N GLU A 36 10.23 21.25 -10.25
CA GLU A 36 10.50 21.84 -8.93
C GLU A 36 11.39 23.08 -9.03
N LEU A 37 12.46 23.02 -9.84
CA LEU A 37 13.34 24.16 -10.05
C LEU A 37 12.65 25.34 -10.75
N THR A 38 11.73 25.05 -11.67
CA THR A 38 10.92 26.09 -12.35
C THR A 38 9.90 26.70 -11.39
N ALA A 39 9.28 25.88 -10.53
CA ALA A 39 8.30 26.34 -9.53
C ALA A 39 8.94 27.19 -8.43
N ALA A 40 10.18 26.90 -8.04
CA ALA A 40 10.89 27.63 -7.01
C ALA A 40 11.27 29.08 -7.43
N GLY A 41 11.42 29.34 -8.73
CA GLY A 41 11.74 30.67 -9.29
C GLY A 41 13.15 31.14 -9.05
N ASP A 42 13.62 31.16 -7.80
CA ASP A 42 14.96 31.58 -7.41
C ASP A 42 15.58 30.66 -6.33
N TRP A 43 16.82 30.95 -5.93
CA TRP A 43 17.55 30.18 -4.92
C TRP A 43 16.90 30.21 -3.53
N LEU A 44 16.26 31.30 -3.16
CA LEU A 44 15.59 31.43 -1.87
C LEU A 44 14.34 30.58 -1.85
N GLY A 45 13.55 30.57 -2.92
CA GLY A 45 12.40 29.68 -3.10
C GLY A 45 12.80 28.20 -3.07
N LEU A 46 13.90 27.83 -3.75
CA LEU A 46 14.43 26.48 -3.72
C LEU A 46 14.87 26.06 -2.31
N LEU A 47 15.57 26.94 -1.60
CA LEU A 47 16.00 26.69 -0.22
C LEU A 47 14.79 26.51 0.71
N ALA A 48 13.78 27.37 0.57
CA ALA A 48 12.54 27.28 1.36
C ALA A 48 11.80 25.95 1.08
N ALA A 49 11.67 25.56 -0.19
CA ALA A 49 11.07 24.28 -0.57
C ALA A 49 11.86 23.09 0.00
N TYR A 50 13.18 23.14 -0.04
CA TYR A 50 14.03 22.09 0.55
C TYR A 50 13.88 22.00 2.07
N GLN A 51 13.87 23.14 2.76
CA GLN A 51 13.64 23.18 4.21
C GLN A 51 12.28 22.59 4.58
N GLN A 52 11.22 22.98 3.89
CA GLN A 52 9.88 22.45 4.11
C GLN A 52 9.82 20.94 3.88
N ALA A 53 10.41 20.44 2.80
CA ALA A 53 10.49 19.01 2.52
C ALA A 53 11.30 18.27 3.59
N SER A 54 12.38 18.86 4.08
CA SER A 54 13.20 18.32 5.18
C SER A 54 12.42 18.20 6.48
N GLU A 55 11.66 19.23 6.85
CA GLU A 55 10.80 19.21 8.04
C GLU A 55 9.68 18.16 7.93
N GLN A 56 9.05 18.05 6.77
CA GLN A 56 8.06 17.00 6.49
C GLN A 56 8.67 15.60 6.63
N ASN A 57 9.85 15.39 6.08
CA ASN A 57 10.57 14.12 6.18
C ASN A 57 10.95 13.76 7.62
N GLN A 58 11.36 14.75 8.43
CA GLN A 58 11.62 14.52 9.86
C GLN A 58 10.33 14.15 10.60
N GLY A 59 9.21 14.82 10.30
CA GLY A 59 7.91 14.48 10.85
C GLY A 59 7.46 13.06 10.48
N MET A 60 7.69 12.64 9.23
CA MET A 60 7.41 11.27 8.77
C MET A 60 8.31 10.23 9.47
N LYS A 61 9.61 10.50 9.60
CA LYS A 61 10.54 9.63 10.32
C LYS A 61 10.13 9.45 11.78
N LYS A 62 9.70 10.52 12.46
CA LYS A 62 9.19 10.44 13.82
C LYS A 62 7.93 9.58 13.90
N ARG A 63 6.96 9.79 13.01
CA ARG A 63 5.74 8.96 12.94
C ARG A 63 6.05 7.50 12.67
N LEU A 64 7.01 7.21 11.81
CA LEU A 64 7.44 5.84 11.53
C LEU A 64 8.04 5.19 12.76
N ASN A 65 8.91 5.90 13.49
CA ASN A 65 9.48 5.43 14.74
C ASN A 65 8.40 5.21 15.82
N ASP A 66 7.44 6.12 15.94
CA ASP A 66 6.31 5.99 16.87
C ASP A 66 5.41 4.81 16.48
N TYR A 67 5.27 4.52 15.18
CA TYR A 67 4.60 3.33 14.66
C TYR A 67 5.34 2.05 15.08
N ASP A 68 6.64 1.97 14.83
CA ASP A 68 7.47 0.80 15.15
C ASP A 68 7.49 0.51 16.66
N GLN A 69 7.42 1.57 17.48
CA GLN A 69 7.37 1.45 18.95
C GLN A 69 5.95 1.27 19.51
N ASP A 70 4.94 1.13 18.66
CA ASP A 70 3.51 1.01 19.04
C ASP A 70 2.98 2.18 19.90
N LYS A 71 3.59 3.36 19.77
CA LYS A 71 3.24 4.58 20.50
C LYS A 71 2.26 5.48 19.76
N LEU A 72 2.05 5.23 18.48
CA LEU A 72 1.18 6.05 17.66
C LEU A 72 -0.29 5.74 17.96
N ASN A 73 -1.02 6.71 18.51
CA ASN A 73 -2.48 6.61 18.68
C ASN A 73 -3.18 6.88 17.34
N ALA A 74 -3.25 5.86 16.49
CA ALA A 74 -3.83 5.94 15.15
C ALA A 74 -4.46 4.62 14.71
N VAL A 75 -5.34 4.71 13.70
CA VAL A 75 -5.85 3.53 12.99
C VAL A 75 -4.87 3.19 11.87
N TYR A 76 -4.38 1.96 11.89
CA TYR A 76 -3.44 1.45 10.88
C TYR A 76 -4.22 0.80 9.74
N LEU A 77 -4.02 1.29 8.52
CA LEU A 77 -4.57 0.69 7.31
C LEU A 77 -3.46 -0.12 6.63
N LEU A 78 -3.64 -1.43 6.59
CA LEU A 78 -2.65 -2.37 6.06
C LEU A 78 -3.30 -3.39 5.14
N SER A 79 -2.55 -3.88 4.18
CA SER A 79 -2.92 -5.15 3.53
C SER A 79 -2.65 -6.31 4.48
N ILE A 80 -3.30 -7.46 4.24
CA ILE A 80 -3.08 -8.68 5.06
C ILE A 80 -1.59 -9.10 5.00
N HIS A 81 -0.96 -8.98 3.84
CA HIS A 81 0.46 -9.29 3.67
C HIS A 81 1.35 -8.38 4.52
N ALA A 82 1.09 -7.07 4.51
CA ALA A 82 1.85 -6.10 5.29
C ALA A 82 1.62 -6.24 6.80
N SER A 83 0.54 -6.89 7.23
CA SER A 83 0.24 -7.14 8.65
C SER A 83 0.99 -8.34 9.25
N LYS A 84 1.74 -9.09 8.42
CA LYS A 84 2.50 -10.26 8.90
C LYS A 84 3.50 -9.85 9.98
N GLY A 85 3.48 -10.55 11.12
CA GLY A 85 4.34 -10.24 12.27
C GLY A 85 3.78 -9.17 13.21
N LEU A 86 2.79 -8.39 12.79
CA LEU A 86 2.15 -7.36 13.61
C LEU A 86 0.93 -7.95 14.34
N GLY A 87 0.77 -7.58 15.61
CA GLY A 87 -0.41 -7.96 16.39
C GLY A 87 -0.97 -6.75 17.13
N LYS A 88 -2.29 -6.53 17.05
CA LYS A 88 -2.97 -5.42 17.71
C LYS A 88 -4.15 -5.92 18.54
N LYS A 89 -4.55 -5.14 19.54
CA LYS A 89 -5.70 -5.48 20.41
C LYS A 89 -6.97 -5.71 19.59
N ASN A 90 -7.31 -4.74 18.74
CA ASN A 90 -8.50 -4.76 17.91
C ASN A 90 -8.10 -4.81 16.43
N ILE A 91 -8.64 -5.78 15.70
CA ILE A 91 -8.43 -5.94 14.26
C ILE A 91 -9.79 -5.91 13.56
N PHE A 92 -9.86 -5.10 12.50
CA PHE A 92 -11.00 -5.02 11.59
C PHE A 92 -10.57 -5.53 10.22
N ILE A 93 -11.12 -6.67 9.80
CA ILE A 93 -10.90 -7.21 8.45
C ILE A 93 -12.10 -6.82 7.60
N LYS A 94 -11.88 -6.00 6.59
CA LYS A 94 -12.93 -5.48 5.72
C LYS A 94 -13.00 -6.23 4.41
N GLY A 95 -14.22 -6.54 3.95
CA GLY A 95 -14.43 -7.04 2.61
C GLY A 95 -14.14 -8.53 2.45
N VAL A 96 -14.51 -9.35 3.45
CA VAL A 96 -14.28 -10.79 3.43
C VAL A 96 -15.49 -11.50 2.80
N TYR A 97 -15.61 -11.42 1.47
CA TYR A 97 -16.66 -12.06 0.70
C TYR A 97 -16.08 -12.98 -0.37
N GLN A 98 -16.91 -13.89 -0.89
CA GLN A 98 -16.54 -14.75 -2.00
C GLN A 98 -16.08 -13.88 -3.17
N ASP A 99 -15.09 -14.21 -3.93
CA ASP A 99 -14.44 -13.43 -4.98
C ASP A 99 -13.41 -12.38 -4.53
N ALA A 100 -13.44 -11.91 -3.29
CA ALA A 100 -12.39 -11.05 -2.73
C ALA A 100 -11.37 -11.83 -1.90
N LEU A 101 -11.85 -12.72 -1.04
CA LEU A 101 -11.02 -13.65 -0.27
C LEU A 101 -11.79 -14.97 -0.06
N PRO A 102 -11.53 -16.01 -0.85
CA PRO A 102 -10.45 -16.16 -1.85
C PRO A 102 -10.62 -15.24 -3.06
N ASN A 103 -9.49 -14.73 -3.58
CA ASN A 103 -9.51 -13.91 -4.79
C ASN A 103 -9.75 -14.77 -6.02
N HIS A 104 -10.93 -14.63 -6.60
CA HIS A 104 -11.37 -15.47 -7.72
C HIS A 104 -10.48 -15.38 -8.98
N HIS A 105 -9.98 -14.17 -9.29
CA HIS A 105 -9.09 -14.00 -10.44
C HIS A 105 -7.77 -14.73 -10.25
N THR A 106 -7.20 -14.68 -9.04
CA THR A 106 -5.94 -15.36 -8.70
C THR A 106 -6.13 -16.87 -8.76
N VAL A 107 -7.23 -17.39 -8.21
CA VAL A 107 -7.55 -18.82 -8.22
C VAL A 107 -7.76 -19.32 -9.65
N LYS A 108 -8.60 -18.66 -10.45
CA LYS A 108 -8.83 -19.06 -11.86
C LYS A 108 -7.57 -18.98 -12.71
N LYS A 109 -6.75 -17.95 -12.52
CA LYS A 109 -5.49 -17.83 -13.27
C LYS A 109 -4.58 -19.02 -12.98
N ALA A 110 -4.38 -19.35 -11.70
CA ALA A 110 -3.55 -20.49 -11.30
C ALA A 110 -4.10 -21.83 -11.85
N GLU A 111 -5.41 -22.05 -11.79
CA GLU A 111 -6.04 -23.24 -12.38
C GLU A 111 -5.83 -23.32 -13.91
N CYS A 112 -5.89 -22.17 -14.60
CA CYS A 112 -5.65 -22.11 -16.03
C CYS A 112 -4.19 -22.40 -16.38
N ASP A 113 -3.25 -21.86 -15.59
CA ASP A 113 -1.81 -22.04 -15.80
C ASP A 113 -1.41 -23.51 -15.53
N LEU A 114 -1.97 -24.16 -14.52
CA LEU A 114 -1.79 -25.59 -14.25
C LEU A 114 -2.29 -26.47 -15.40
N LYS A 115 -3.46 -26.18 -15.94
CA LYS A 115 -4.00 -26.91 -17.11
C LYS A 115 -3.10 -26.79 -18.34
N LYS A 116 -2.44 -25.64 -18.52
CA LYS A 116 -1.50 -25.42 -19.64
C LYS A 116 -0.17 -26.14 -19.43
N ALA A 117 0.30 -26.22 -18.19
CA ALA A 117 1.58 -26.82 -17.85
C ALA A 117 1.59 -28.36 -17.91
N LYS A 118 0.42 -29.01 -17.97
CA LYS A 118 0.28 -30.50 -17.92
C LYS A 118 1.01 -31.14 -16.71
N GLU A 119 1.19 -30.41 -15.64
CA GLU A 119 1.86 -30.92 -14.45
C GLU A 119 0.85 -31.64 -13.55
N GLU A 120 1.14 -32.88 -13.21
CA GLU A 120 0.31 -33.70 -12.30
C GLU A 120 0.48 -33.34 -10.82
N ALA A 121 1.57 -32.69 -10.45
CA ALA A 121 1.82 -32.23 -9.08
C ALA A 121 1.48 -30.76 -8.94
N ALA A 122 0.25 -30.47 -8.54
CA ALA A 122 -0.13 -29.12 -8.18
C ALA A 122 0.71 -28.65 -6.98
N PRO A 123 1.40 -27.49 -7.09
CA PRO A 123 1.89 -26.79 -5.90
C PRO A 123 0.72 -26.54 -4.94
N PRO A 124 0.94 -26.26 -3.65
CA PRO A 124 -0.13 -25.99 -2.71
C PRO A 124 -1.13 -25.06 -3.38
N THR A 125 -2.36 -25.53 -3.54
CA THR A 125 -3.34 -24.88 -4.41
C THR A 125 -3.44 -23.41 -4.02
N THR A 126 -3.65 -22.54 -4.99
CA THR A 126 -3.86 -21.09 -4.75
C THR A 126 -4.95 -20.85 -3.71
N MET A 127 -5.90 -21.78 -3.58
CA MET A 127 -6.92 -21.79 -2.52
C MET A 127 -6.28 -21.95 -1.14
N GLU A 128 -5.28 -22.81 -1.00
CA GLU A 128 -4.56 -23.00 0.26
C GLU A 128 -3.75 -21.75 0.64
N GLU A 129 -3.15 -21.06 -0.34
CA GLU A 129 -2.49 -19.78 -0.09
C GLU A 129 -3.49 -18.71 0.38
N GLN A 130 -4.68 -18.67 -0.21
CA GLN A 130 -5.74 -17.76 0.22
C GLN A 130 -6.23 -18.09 1.64
N ARG A 131 -6.32 -19.38 1.99
CA ARG A 131 -6.64 -19.83 3.35
C ARG A 131 -5.57 -19.42 4.36
N ARG A 132 -4.28 -19.57 4.01
CA ARG A 132 -3.15 -19.09 4.82
C ARG A 132 -3.19 -17.58 5.01
N LEU A 133 -3.57 -16.84 3.98
CA LEU A 133 -3.74 -15.39 4.06
C LEU A 133 -4.85 -15.01 5.06
N MET A 134 -6.00 -15.68 5.02
CA MET A 134 -7.07 -15.50 6.00
C MET A 134 -6.61 -15.86 7.42
N TYR A 135 -5.88 -16.96 7.58
CA TYR A 135 -5.29 -17.35 8.87
C TYR A 135 -4.36 -16.27 9.41
N VAL A 136 -3.48 -15.71 8.56
CA VAL A 136 -2.61 -14.59 8.95
C VAL A 136 -3.44 -13.41 9.43
N ALA A 137 -4.51 -13.03 8.72
CA ALA A 137 -5.35 -11.90 9.09
C ALA A 137 -6.03 -12.10 10.46
N ILE A 138 -6.64 -13.27 10.69
CA ILE A 138 -7.33 -13.60 11.95
C ILE A 138 -6.36 -13.58 13.12
N THR A 139 -5.18 -14.18 12.95
CA THR A 139 -4.17 -14.30 14.03
C THR A 139 -3.48 -12.98 14.38
N ARG A 140 -3.81 -11.88 13.72
CA ARG A 140 -3.33 -10.54 14.11
C ARG A 140 -4.08 -9.97 15.31
N ALA A 141 -5.28 -10.44 15.58
CA ALA A 141 -6.09 -9.99 16.73
C ALA A 141 -5.59 -10.59 18.04
N LYS A 142 -5.24 -9.73 19.00
CA LYS A 142 -4.87 -10.14 20.36
C LYS A 142 -6.06 -10.24 21.28
N GLU A 143 -7.08 -9.38 21.12
CA GLU A 143 -8.25 -9.31 21.98
C GLU A 143 -9.55 -9.42 21.16
N ASN A 144 -9.77 -8.53 20.19
CA ASN A 144 -11.00 -8.46 19.44
C ASN A 144 -10.79 -8.54 17.94
N LEU A 145 -11.56 -9.37 17.27
CA LEU A 145 -11.59 -9.52 15.82
C LEU A 145 -12.98 -9.15 15.29
N TYR A 146 -13.00 -8.21 14.37
CA TYR A 146 -14.19 -7.80 13.64
C TYR A 146 -13.99 -8.11 12.15
N VAL A 147 -14.88 -8.91 11.57
CA VAL A 147 -14.82 -9.27 10.16
C VAL A 147 -16.09 -8.78 9.49
N THR A 148 -15.94 -8.05 8.40
CA THR A 148 -17.09 -7.49 7.68
C THR A 148 -17.08 -7.89 6.21
N TYR A 149 -18.26 -8.09 5.65
CA TYR A 149 -18.46 -8.27 4.21
C TYR A 149 -19.66 -7.42 3.73
N PRO A 150 -19.61 -6.88 2.51
CA PRO A 150 -20.73 -6.14 1.95
C PRO A 150 -21.83 -7.10 1.47
N LYS A 151 -23.10 -6.69 1.54
CA LYS A 151 -24.21 -7.45 0.94
C LYS A 151 -24.23 -7.34 -0.60
N THR A 152 -23.70 -6.23 -1.11
CA THR A 152 -23.63 -5.97 -2.55
C THR A 152 -22.31 -5.27 -2.92
N VAL A 153 -21.75 -5.62 -4.08
CA VAL A 153 -20.61 -4.95 -4.70
C VAL A 153 -20.95 -4.70 -6.17
N ASN A 154 -20.82 -3.47 -6.65
CA ASN A 154 -21.18 -3.09 -8.01
C ASN A 154 -22.60 -3.54 -8.42
N ASN A 155 -23.58 -3.33 -7.55
CA ASN A 155 -24.99 -3.72 -7.70
C ASN A 155 -25.23 -5.25 -7.83
N LYS A 156 -24.25 -6.08 -7.50
CA LYS A 156 -24.40 -7.54 -7.45
C LYS A 156 -24.40 -8.00 -6.00
N ALA A 157 -25.30 -8.90 -5.65
CA ALA A 157 -25.31 -9.56 -4.35
C ALA A 157 -24.00 -10.32 -4.13
N THR A 158 -23.50 -10.31 -2.90
CA THR A 158 -22.27 -11.02 -2.53
C THR A 158 -22.58 -12.02 -1.42
N GLU A 159 -21.86 -13.14 -1.46
CA GLU A 159 -21.88 -14.16 -0.43
C GLU A 159 -20.70 -13.97 0.53
N PRO A 160 -20.84 -14.30 1.80
CA PRO A 160 -19.71 -14.30 2.73
C PRO A 160 -18.64 -15.30 2.28
N SER A 161 -17.39 -14.98 2.55
CA SER A 161 -16.28 -15.87 2.24
C SER A 161 -16.47 -17.26 2.87
N PRO A 162 -16.17 -18.35 2.15
CA PRO A 162 -16.21 -19.71 2.71
C PRO A 162 -15.28 -19.87 3.92
N PHE A 163 -14.20 -19.09 3.99
CA PHE A 163 -13.27 -19.11 5.10
C PHE A 163 -13.86 -18.63 6.43
N LEU A 164 -14.96 -17.86 6.40
CA LEU A 164 -15.67 -17.48 7.62
C LEU A 164 -16.38 -18.69 8.26
N LYS A 165 -16.95 -19.57 7.43
CA LYS A 165 -17.55 -20.84 7.88
C LYS A 165 -16.48 -21.81 8.36
N GLU A 166 -15.37 -21.94 7.61
CA GLU A 166 -14.25 -22.79 8.01
C GLU A 166 -13.64 -22.37 9.34
N ALA A 167 -13.58 -21.05 9.62
CA ALA A 167 -13.08 -20.51 10.86
C ALA A 167 -14.09 -20.57 12.03
N GLY A 168 -15.31 -21.06 11.81
CA GLY A 168 -16.36 -21.14 12.83
C GLY A 168 -16.86 -19.76 13.32
N LEU A 169 -16.70 -18.71 12.52
CA LEU A 169 -17.09 -17.36 12.90
C LEU A 169 -18.61 -17.19 12.74
N PRO A 170 -19.34 -16.74 13.78
CA PRO A 170 -20.78 -16.53 13.70
C PRO A 170 -21.10 -15.33 12.79
N LEU A 171 -21.96 -15.54 11.81
CA LEU A 171 -22.46 -14.45 10.96
C LEU A 171 -23.59 -13.72 11.68
N LYS A 172 -23.45 -12.41 11.85
CA LYS A 172 -24.48 -11.52 12.37
C LYS A 172 -24.85 -10.51 11.30
N GLU A 173 -26.14 -10.32 11.08
CA GLU A 173 -26.61 -9.24 10.21
C GLU A 173 -26.77 -7.96 11.04
N GLU A 174 -26.13 -6.88 10.62
CA GLU A 174 -26.47 -5.56 11.15
C GLU A 174 -27.85 -5.14 10.62
N GLN A 175 -28.80 -5.04 11.51
CA GLN A 175 -30.06 -4.37 11.20
C GLN A 175 -29.79 -2.87 11.19
N LYS A 176 -29.98 -2.21 10.04
CA LYS A 176 -30.03 -0.75 9.99
C LYS A 176 -31.14 -0.28 10.91
N LYS A 177 -30.76 0.45 11.98
CA LYS A 177 -31.71 1.29 12.72
C LYS A 177 -32.07 2.51 11.89
#